data_7d3278c7165ec7c970e821704d538869
#
_entry.id   7d3278c7165ec7c970e821704d538869
#
_cell.length_a   1.000
_cell.length_b   1.000
_cell.length_c   1.000
_cell.angle_alpha   90.00
_cell.angle_beta   90.00
_cell.angle_gamma   90.00
#
_symmetry.space_group_name_H-M   'P 1'
#
loop_
_entity.id
_entity.type
_entity.pdbx_description
1 polymer ?
#
loop_
_entity_poly.entity_id
_entity_poly.type
_entity_poly.pdbx_seq_one_letter_code
_entity_poly.pdbx_strand_id
1 'polypeptide(L)'
;MNKIKLTLLTIFLVSFFVSSSIDTGVTITQIDKTIWTIYQDKKSNYWFGSKENGVYYYNGQRLKHITTENGLVSNEIRGIQEDANGNVYFDTEKGVSKFDGRTFKTLQITNPASPLNDWVLKPDDLWFRMGFKSGAYRFDGKYLYYLKFPTSPQENTFYKKNPNTNLKPYGLYTIYKDRKGYMWFGTASLGVCRYDGRALSWHYEEQLQTTPNGGDFGTRAIFEDKNGKFWINNTRFCYVIETYGNKSVTFKKESGVGYLNKTNEMQFPYFLSITEDNKGNLWMATYENGVWKYNGKELIHYPVKDGETDVLLFTIYKDNKGVLWLGTHNAGVYTFNGHTFEKFVK
;
A
#
# COMPACT_ATOMS: atom_id res chain seq x y z
N MET A 1 -67.56 -17.45 -24.54
CA MET A 1 -66.44 -16.52 -24.37
C MET A 1 -65.62 -16.97 -23.17
N ASN A 2 -64.59 -17.79 -23.40
CA ASN A 2 -63.74 -18.30 -22.35
C ASN A 2 -62.56 -17.34 -22.14
N LYS A 3 -62.42 -16.78 -20.92
CA LYS A 3 -61.29 -15.96 -20.50
C LYS A 3 -60.15 -16.88 -20.03
N ILE A 4 -59.09 -16.94 -20.81
CA ILE A 4 -57.82 -17.59 -20.42
C ILE A 4 -57.11 -16.67 -19.44
N LYS A 5 -56.92 -17.13 -18.19
CA LYS A 5 -56.05 -16.48 -17.20
C LYS A 5 -54.62 -16.86 -17.49
N LEU A 6 -53.82 -15.91 -17.92
CA LEU A 6 -52.37 -16.06 -18.08
C LEU A 6 -51.72 -15.86 -16.73
N THR A 7 -51.20 -16.94 -16.12
CA THR A 7 -50.41 -16.89 -14.88
C THR A 7 -48.96 -16.67 -15.24
N LEU A 8 -48.44 -15.47 -14.97
CA LEU A 8 -46.99 -15.18 -15.09
C LEU A 8 -46.26 -15.93 -13.98
N LEU A 9 -45.46 -16.93 -14.38
CA LEU A 9 -44.49 -17.62 -13.49
C LEU A 9 -43.22 -16.80 -13.44
N THR A 10 -43.00 -16.08 -12.37
CA THR A 10 -41.76 -15.34 -12.14
C THR A 10 -40.67 -16.32 -11.66
N ILE A 11 -39.78 -16.70 -12.56
CA ILE A 11 -38.61 -17.53 -12.23
C ILE A 11 -37.60 -16.63 -11.54
N PHE A 12 -37.43 -16.77 -10.22
CA PHE A 12 -36.33 -16.20 -9.48
C PHE A 12 -35.06 -17.01 -9.81
N LEU A 13 -34.19 -16.46 -10.66
CA LEU A 13 -32.85 -16.95 -10.84
C LEU A 13 -32.02 -16.60 -9.58
N VAL A 14 -31.92 -17.54 -8.66
CA VAL A 14 -30.97 -17.48 -7.55
C VAL A 14 -29.60 -17.82 -8.16
N SER A 15 -28.81 -16.78 -8.46
CA SER A 15 -27.42 -16.96 -8.83
C SER A 15 -26.63 -17.42 -7.59
N PHE A 16 -26.34 -18.71 -7.52
CA PHE A 16 -25.38 -19.25 -6.59
C PHE A 16 -23.99 -18.73 -6.99
N PHE A 17 -23.50 -17.71 -6.28
CA PHE A 17 -22.08 -17.39 -6.32
C PHE A 17 -21.33 -18.56 -5.68
N VAL A 18 -20.82 -19.47 -6.51
CA VAL A 18 -19.84 -20.45 -6.06
C VAL A 18 -18.55 -19.69 -5.79
N SER A 19 -18.34 -19.33 -4.54
CA SER A 19 -17.05 -18.80 -4.08
C SER A 19 -15.98 -19.87 -4.31
N SER A 20 -15.13 -19.68 -5.32
CA SER A 20 -14.02 -20.60 -5.59
C SER A 20 -13.02 -20.54 -4.44
N SER A 21 -13.01 -21.54 -3.58
CA SER A 21 -11.96 -21.68 -2.59
C SER A 21 -10.66 -22.13 -3.26
N ILE A 22 -9.53 -21.48 -2.91
CA ILE A 22 -8.22 -21.99 -3.27
C ILE A 22 -7.96 -23.28 -2.48
N ASP A 23 -7.28 -24.26 -3.08
CA ASP A 23 -6.94 -25.53 -2.41
C ASP A 23 -5.67 -25.42 -1.57
N THR A 24 -4.84 -24.41 -1.85
CA THR A 24 -3.56 -24.15 -1.20
C THR A 24 -3.74 -23.55 0.20
N GLY A 25 -2.90 -23.96 1.15
CA GLY A 25 -2.87 -23.44 2.53
C GLY A 25 -3.73 -24.22 3.53
N VAL A 26 -3.47 -24.00 4.80
CA VAL A 26 -4.13 -24.65 5.92
C VAL A 26 -5.34 -23.82 6.36
N THR A 27 -6.49 -24.47 6.61
CA THR A 27 -7.67 -23.79 7.17
C THR A 27 -7.42 -23.46 8.64
N ILE A 28 -7.69 -22.21 9.01
CA ILE A 28 -7.49 -21.67 10.35
C ILE A 28 -8.71 -20.84 10.79
N THR A 29 -8.72 -20.40 12.05
CA THR A 29 -9.81 -19.60 12.63
C THR A 29 -9.40 -18.19 13.02
N GLN A 30 -8.10 -17.89 13.00
CA GLN A 30 -7.58 -16.57 13.43
C GLN A 30 -6.47 -16.09 12.50
N ILE A 31 -6.40 -14.78 12.28
CA ILE A 31 -5.31 -14.09 11.60
C ILE A 31 -4.25 -13.73 12.65
N ASP A 32 -2.99 -13.75 12.26
CA ASP A 32 -1.85 -13.32 13.09
C ASP A 32 -1.99 -11.87 13.58
N LYS A 33 -1.27 -11.57 14.65
CA LYS A 33 -1.28 -10.24 15.25
C LYS A 33 -0.60 -9.16 14.39
N THR A 34 0.35 -9.55 13.53
CA THR A 34 1.17 -8.61 12.76
C THR A 34 0.81 -8.65 11.27
N ILE A 35 -0.03 -7.72 10.82
CA ILE A 35 -0.46 -7.59 9.43
C ILE A 35 0.03 -6.26 8.85
N TRP A 36 0.87 -6.35 7.82
CA TRP A 36 1.49 -5.19 7.17
C TRP A 36 0.81 -4.72 5.90
N THR A 37 0.13 -5.62 5.20
CA THR A 37 -0.55 -5.27 3.96
C THR A 37 -1.89 -5.99 3.85
N ILE A 38 -2.86 -5.31 3.26
CA ILE A 38 -4.20 -5.83 2.99
C ILE A 38 -4.50 -5.55 1.52
N TYR A 39 -5.05 -6.53 0.85
CA TYR A 39 -5.46 -6.43 -0.54
C TYR A 39 -6.75 -7.22 -0.78
N GLN A 40 -7.69 -6.64 -1.53
CA GLN A 40 -8.86 -7.36 -2.04
C GLN A 40 -8.68 -7.61 -3.53
N ASP A 41 -8.73 -8.89 -3.94
CA ASP A 41 -8.62 -9.27 -5.35
C ASP A 41 -9.92 -9.00 -6.14
N LYS A 42 -9.85 -9.11 -7.46
CA LYS A 42 -10.99 -8.89 -8.37
C LYS A 42 -12.16 -9.85 -8.12
N LYS A 43 -11.92 -10.98 -7.45
CA LYS A 43 -12.94 -11.95 -7.03
C LYS A 43 -13.54 -11.62 -5.66
N SER A 44 -13.17 -10.46 -5.09
CA SER A 44 -13.59 -9.98 -3.76
C SER A 44 -13.05 -10.81 -2.59
N ASN A 45 -11.99 -11.60 -2.79
CA ASN A 45 -11.30 -12.26 -1.69
C ASN A 45 -10.29 -11.30 -1.06
N TYR A 46 -10.03 -11.48 0.22
CA TYR A 46 -9.06 -10.69 0.97
C TYR A 46 -7.76 -11.47 1.16
N TRP A 47 -6.67 -10.75 1.05
CA TRP A 47 -5.31 -11.22 1.28
C TRP A 47 -4.67 -10.32 2.34
N PHE A 48 -4.24 -10.93 3.44
CA PHE A 48 -3.58 -10.23 4.55
C PHE A 48 -2.14 -10.72 4.61
N GLY A 49 -1.20 -9.83 4.33
CA GLY A 49 0.23 -10.14 4.36
C GLY A 49 0.83 -9.83 5.73
N SER A 50 1.44 -10.86 6.34
CA SER A 50 2.13 -10.74 7.62
C SER A 50 3.59 -10.32 7.46
N LYS A 51 4.15 -9.78 8.54
CA LYS A 51 5.58 -9.48 8.65
C LYS A 51 6.45 -10.75 8.61
N GLU A 52 6.02 -11.84 9.23
CA GLU A 52 6.86 -13.02 9.45
C GLU A 52 6.13 -14.34 9.16
N ASN A 53 4.80 -14.31 9.04
CA ASN A 53 3.97 -15.51 9.01
C ASN A 53 3.25 -15.74 7.66
N GLY A 54 3.77 -15.19 6.56
CA GLY A 54 3.20 -15.42 5.23
C GLY A 54 1.90 -14.67 4.97
N VAL A 55 0.93 -15.32 4.36
CA VAL A 55 -0.30 -14.72 3.86
C VAL A 55 -1.52 -15.42 4.44
N TYR A 56 -2.53 -14.64 4.79
CA TYR A 56 -3.87 -15.11 5.14
C TYR A 56 -4.82 -14.76 4.01
N TYR A 57 -5.53 -15.76 3.51
CA TYR A 57 -6.56 -15.65 2.48
C TYR A 57 -7.95 -15.82 3.08
N TYR A 58 -8.85 -14.91 2.77
CA TYR A 58 -10.25 -14.96 3.24
C TYR A 58 -11.23 -14.70 2.10
N ASN A 59 -12.13 -15.64 1.84
CA ASN A 59 -13.12 -15.55 0.76
C ASN A 59 -14.55 -15.24 1.25
N GLY A 60 -14.69 -14.72 2.46
CA GLY A 60 -15.99 -14.48 3.10
C GLY A 60 -16.51 -15.67 3.92
N GLN A 61 -15.99 -16.89 3.69
CA GLN A 61 -16.41 -18.11 4.39
C GLN A 61 -15.25 -18.85 5.05
N ARG A 62 -14.13 -18.99 4.36
CA ARG A 62 -12.97 -19.75 4.79
C ARG A 62 -11.77 -18.85 4.95
N LEU A 63 -11.05 -19.04 6.03
CA LEU A 63 -9.76 -18.40 6.28
C LEU A 63 -8.67 -19.46 6.12
N LYS A 64 -7.66 -19.16 5.29
CA LYS A 64 -6.51 -20.04 5.04
C LYS A 64 -5.21 -19.33 5.34
N HIS A 65 -4.25 -20.06 5.84
CA HIS A 65 -2.88 -19.62 6.09
C HIS A 65 -1.94 -20.25 5.07
N ILE A 66 -1.11 -19.44 4.44
CA ILE A 66 -0.22 -19.79 3.33
C ILE A 66 1.19 -19.31 3.68
N THR A 67 2.15 -20.23 3.62
CA THR A 67 3.54 -19.99 4.00
C THR A 67 4.51 -20.48 2.93
N THR A 68 5.80 -20.44 3.25
CA THR A 68 6.85 -21.05 2.41
C THR A 68 6.65 -22.55 2.18
N GLU A 69 6.00 -23.25 3.09
CA GLU A 69 5.63 -24.67 2.92
C GLU A 69 4.60 -24.89 1.79
N ASN A 70 3.85 -23.84 1.45
CA ASN A 70 2.87 -23.83 0.38
C ASN A 70 3.42 -23.24 -0.94
N GLY A 71 4.70 -22.83 -0.96
CA GLY A 71 5.38 -22.33 -2.15
C GLY A 71 5.63 -20.81 -2.19
N LEU A 72 5.34 -20.07 -1.12
CA LEU A 72 5.84 -18.69 -1.01
C LEU A 72 7.38 -18.69 -0.93
N VAL A 73 8.02 -17.70 -1.56
CA VAL A 73 9.48 -17.55 -1.52
C VAL A 73 9.97 -17.02 -0.17
N SER A 74 9.10 -16.35 0.59
CA SER A 74 9.36 -15.85 1.95
C SER A 74 8.05 -15.61 2.69
N ASN A 75 8.08 -15.71 4.01
CA ASN A 75 6.94 -15.38 4.88
C ASN A 75 6.85 -13.89 5.23
N GLU A 76 7.85 -13.07 4.88
CA GLU A 76 7.81 -11.62 5.06
C GLU A 76 7.14 -10.96 3.86
N ILE A 77 5.87 -10.58 3.99
CA ILE A 77 5.09 -10.00 2.91
C ILE A 77 5.13 -8.47 3.01
N ARG A 78 5.63 -7.83 1.95
CA ARG A 78 5.80 -6.37 1.87
C ARG A 78 4.75 -5.67 1.02
N GLY A 79 4.14 -6.40 0.09
CA GLY A 79 3.10 -5.87 -0.80
C GLY A 79 2.36 -6.99 -1.51
N ILE A 80 1.15 -6.68 -1.96
CA ILE A 80 0.30 -7.60 -2.71
C ILE A 80 -0.29 -6.84 -3.89
N GLN A 81 -0.22 -7.43 -5.08
CA GLN A 81 -0.75 -6.86 -6.31
C GLN A 81 -1.42 -7.96 -7.14
N GLU A 82 -2.28 -7.58 -8.08
CA GLU A 82 -2.96 -8.48 -8.99
C GLU A 82 -2.80 -7.99 -10.43
N ASP A 83 -2.53 -8.91 -11.38
CA ASP A 83 -2.48 -8.57 -12.80
C ASP A 83 -3.88 -8.57 -13.46
N ALA A 84 -3.93 -8.24 -14.75
CA ALA A 84 -5.17 -8.23 -15.52
C ALA A 84 -5.85 -9.60 -15.58
N ASN A 85 -5.07 -10.68 -15.50
CA ASN A 85 -5.53 -12.07 -15.60
C ASN A 85 -5.99 -12.66 -14.25
N GLY A 86 -5.90 -11.89 -13.16
CA GLY A 86 -6.29 -12.35 -11.82
C GLY A 86 -5.23 -13.18 -11.11
N ASN A 87 -3.97 -13.14 -11.57
CA ASN A 87 -2.87 -13.70 -10.81
C ASN A 87 -2.48 -12.73 -9.70
N VAL A 88 -2.26 -13.24 -8.48
CA VAL A 88 -1.87 -12.45 -7.33
C VAL A 88 -0.36 -12.57 -7.09
N TYR A 89 0.27 -11.44 -6.84
CA TYR A 89 1.71 -11.34 -6.65
C TYR A 89 2.03 -10.86 -5.24
N PHE A 90 2.93 -11.55 -4.59
CA PHE A 90 3.39 -11.25 -3.24
C PHE A 90 4.83 -10.75 -3.28
N ASP A 91 5.00 -9.46 -3.02
CA ASP A 91 6.29 -8.81 -2.85
C ASP A 91 6.86 -9.19 -1.49
N THR A 92 8.02 -9.80 -1.49
CA THR A 92 8.67 -10.30 -0.27
C THR A 92 10.12 -9.82 -0.18
N GLU A 93 10.75 -10.01 0.98
CA GLU A 93 12.17 -9.71 1.15
C GLU A 93 13.07 -10.47 0.17
N LYS A 94 12.74 -11.74 -0.13
CA LYS A 94 13.61 -12.66 -0.88
C LYS A 94 13.26 -12.77 -2.36
N GLY A 95 12.11 -12.23 -2.77
CA GLY A 95 11.66 -12.35 -4.15
C GLY A 95 10.18 -12.02 -4.30
N VAL A 96 9.65 -12.26 -5.50
CA VAL A 96 8.23 -12.13 -5.80
C VAL A 96 7.63 -13.51 -6.06
N SER A 97 6.60 -13.88 -5.30
CA SER A 97 5.81 -15.08 -5.54
C SER A 97 4.58 -14.74 -6.36
N LYS A 98 4.38 -15.39 -7.49
CA LYS A 98 3.16 -15.34 -8.30
C LYS A 98 2.26 -16.50 -7.93
N PHE A 99 1.00 -16.23 -7.65
CA PHE A 99 -0.07 -17.21 -7.46
C PHE A 99 -1.06 -17.14 -8.62
N ASP A 100 -1.26 -18.25 -9.32
CA ASP A 100 -2.15 -18.35 -10.50
C ASP A 100 -3.56 -18.86 -10.16
N GLY A 101 -3.89 -18.94 -8.88
CA GLY A 101 -5.13 -19.51 -8.36
C GLY A 101 -4.98 -20.97 -7.90
N ARG A 102 -3.86 -21.62 -8.21
CA ARG A 102 -3.58 -23.04 -7.86
C ARG A 102 -2.20 -23.23 -7.25
N THR A 103 -1.18 -22.66 -7.88
CA THR A 103 0.23 -22.89 -7.51
C THR A 103 0.98 -21.57 -7.37
N PHE A 104 2.02 -21.63 -6.55
CA PHE A 104 2.99 -20.53 -6.42
C PHE A 104 4.19 -20.76 -7.33
N LYS A 105 4.68 -19.67 -7.93
CA LYS A 105 5.95 -19.64 -8.69
C LYS A 105 6.74 -18.40 -8.30
N THR A 106 8.03 -18.57 -8.03
CA THR A 106 8.94 -17.44 -7.80
C THR A 106 9.35 -16.85 -9.14
N LEU A 107 9.20 -15.51 -9.29
CA LEU A 107 9.67 -14.81 -10.47
C LEU A 107 11.20 -14.78 -10.48
N GLN A 108 11.79 -15.07 -11.65
CA GLN A 108 13.24 -15.00 -11.83
C GLN A 108 13.64 -13.59 -12.25
N ILE A 109 14.65 -13.04 -11.59
CA ILE A 109 15.20 -11.74 -11.95
C ILE A 109 15.99 -11.91 -13.24
N THR A 110 15.65 -11.11 -14.23
CA THR A 110 16.38 -11.03 -15.49
C THR A 110 17.28 -9.81 -15.44
N ASN A 111 18.58 -10.02 -15.65
CA ASN A 111 19.54 -8.91 -15.77
C ASN A 111 19.34 -8.27 -17.14
N PRO A 112 19.00 -6.98 -17.22
CA PRO A 112 18.85 -6.30 -18.48
C PRO A 112 20.22 -6.17 -19.20
N ALA A 113 20.18 -6.22 -20.52
CA ALA A 113 21.37 -6.02 -21.36
C ALA A 113 21.92 -4.59 -21.28
N SER A 114 21.11 -3.62 -20.88
CA SER A 114 21.50 -2.21 -20.71
C SER A 114 20.66 -1.54 -19.60
N PRO A 115 21.26 -1.15 -18.47
CA PRO A 115 20.54 -0.61 -17.32
C PRO A 115 19.73 0.67 -17.57
N LEU A 116 20.11 1.48 -18.56
CA LEU A 116 19.47 2.77 -18.80
C LEU A 116 18.23 2.68 -19.70
N ASN A 117 18.10 1.63 -20.52
CA ASN A 117 16.99 1.49 -21.48
C ASN A 117 15.80 0.71 -20.89
N ASP A 118 15.89 0.22 -19.65
CA ASP A 118 14.88 -0.63 -19.05
C ASP A 118 13.87 0.11 -18.16
N TRP A 119 14.14 1.37 -17.88
CA TRP A 119 13.16 2.27 -17.31
C TRP A 119 12.08 2.58 -18.36
N VAL A 120 11.05 1.74 -18.39
CA VAL A 120 9.89 1.86 -19.28
C VAL A 120 8.65 1.89 -18.40
N LEU A 121 7.67 2.69 -18.79
CA LEU A 121 6.40 2.81 -18.10
C LEU A 121 5.30 2.28 -19.00
N LYS A 122 4.72 1.14 -18.62
CA LYS A 122 3.57 0.55 -19.31
C LYS A 122 2.40 0.38 -18.31
N PRO A 123 1.16 0.50 -18.78
CA PRO A 123 -0.03 0.46 -17.91
C PRO A 123 -0.14 -0.81 -17.07
N ASP A 124 0.21 -1.97 -17.64
CA ASP A 124 0.03 -3.28 -17.02
C ASP A 124 1.25 -3.80 -16.27
N ASP A 125 2.35 -3.03 -16.25
CA ASP A 125 3.55 -3.40 -15.51
C ASP A 125 3.29 -3.37 -14.00
N LEU A 126 3.77 -4.40 -13.31
CA LEU A 126 3.78 -4.47 -11.85
C LEU A 126 5.15 -4.05 -11.30
N TRP A 127 5.15 -3.42 -10.14
CA TRP A 127 6.34 -2.85 -9.55
C TRP A 127 6.52 -3.34 -8.11
N PHE A 128 7.72 -3.81 -7.76
CA PHE A 128 8.02 -4.44 -6.48
C PHE A 128 9.23 -3.80 -5.80
N ARG A 129 9.20 -3.82 -4.46
CA ARG A 129 10.29 -3.32 -3.61
C ARG A 129 11.36 -4.37 -3.38
N MET A 130 10.92 -5.60 -3.07
CA MET A 130 11.75 -6.72 -2.63
C MET A 130 12.65 -6.31 -1.44
N GLY A 131 13.84 -6.85 -1.32
CA GLY A 131 14.82 -6.44 -0.29
C GLY A 131 15.27 -4.99 -0.44
N PHE A 132 15.95 -4.45 0.57
CA PHE A 132 16.51 -3.09 0.56
C PHE A 132 17.64 -2.94 -0.46
N LYS A 133 17.28 -2.78 -1.73
CA LYS A 133 18.20 -2.51 -2.84
C LYS A 133 18.14 -1.04 -3.24
N SER A 134 19.11 -0.59 -4.02
CA SER A 134 19.18 0.79 -4.54
C SER A 134 18.36 0.97 -5.82
N GLY A 135 17.15 0.42 -5.86
CA GLY A 135 16.28 0.45 -7.04
C GLY A 135 14.96 -0.27 -6.83
N ALA A 136 14.16 -0.30 -7.86
CA ALA A 136 12.87 -0.98 -7.92
C ALA A 136 12.94 -2.20 -8.84
N TYR A 137 11.94 -3.05 -8.78
CA TYR A 137 11.77 -4.17 -9.70
C TYR A 137 10.51 -3.98 -10.52
N ARG A 138 10.62 -4.08 -11.85
CA ARG A 138 9.52 -3.99 -12.81
C ARG A 138 9.26 -5.34 -13.44
N PHE A 139 8.03 -5.80 -13.43
CA PHE A 139 7.57 -7.01 -14.09
C PHE A 139 6.66 -6.65 -15.26
N ASP A 140 7.02 -7.07 -16.46
CA ASP A 140 6.32 -6.76 -17.71
C ASP A 140 5.32 -7.87 -18.15
N GLY A 141 5.00 -8.77 -17.23
CA GLY A 141 4.17 -9.96 -17.50
C GLY A 141 4.97 -11.22 -17.83
N LYS A 142 6.25 -11.05 -18.21
CA LYS A 142 7.15 -12.16 -18.57
C LYS A 142 8.45 -12.15 -17.76
N TYR A 143 9.08 -11.00 -17.66
CA TYR A 143 10.40 -10.81 -17.04
C TYR A 143 10.34 -9.84 -15.87
N LEU A 144 11.13 -10.12 -14.83
CA LEU A 144 11.33 -9.26 -13.67
C LEU A 144 12.69 -8.57 -13.78
N TYR A 145 12.69 -7.25 -13.99
CA TYR A 145 13.88 -6.43 -14.18
C TYR A 145 14.23 -5.68 -12.91
N TYR A 146 15.49 -5.70 -12.50
CA TYR A 146 16.00 -4.81 -11.48
C TYR A 146 16.41 -3.47 -12.10
N LEU A 147 15.83 -2.38 -11.64
CA LEU A 147 16.05 -1.03 -12.13
C LEU A 147 16.74 -0.20 -11.03
N LYS A 148 18.04 0.00 -11.18
CA LYS A 148 18.83 0.81 -10.24
C LYS A 148 18.49 2.29 -10.40
N PHE A 149 18.28 3.00 -9.29
CA PHE A 149 18.07 4.44 -9.29
C PHE A 149 19.34 5.19 -9.72
N PRO A 150 19.20 6.34 -10.40
CA PRO A 150 20.29 7.27 -10.58
C PRO A 150 20.67 7.86 -9.22
N THR A 151 21.90 8.34 -9.12
CA THR A 151 22.42 8.99 -7.91
C THR A 151 21.50 10.14 -7.48
N SER A 152 21.05 10.10 -6.24
CA SER A 152 20.27 11.18 -5.65
C SER A 152 21.15 12.38 -5.35
N PRO A 153 20.67 13.62 -5.58
CA PRO A 153 21.38 14.83 -5.15
C PRO A 153 21.69 14.85 -3.64
N GLN A 154 20.94 14.09 -2.84
CA GLN A 154 21.10 14.03 -1.38
C GLN A 154 22.08 12.96 -0.89
N GLU A 155 22.57 12.08 -1.76
CA GLU A 155 23.42 10.95 -1.38
C GLU A 155 24.68 11.39 -0.62
N ASN A 156 25.40 12.36 -1.16
CA ASN A 156 26.62 12.88 -0.50
C ASN A 156 26.33 13.52 0.85
N THR A 157 25.22 14.24 0.98
CA THR A 157 24.78 14.86 2.23
C THR A 157 24.45 13.79 3.27
N PHE A 158 23.75 12.73 2.85
CA PHE A 158 23.43 11.60 3.71
C PHE A 158 24.69 10.93 4.28
N TYR A 159 25.65 10.56 3.44
CA TYR A 159 26.86 9.87 3.90
C TYR A 159 27.80 10.78 4.71
N LYS A 160 27.80 12.10 4.48
CA LYS A 160 28.50 13.05 5.34
C LYS A 160 27.89 13.13 6.74
N LYS A 161 26.55 13.09 6.85
CA LYS A 161 25.86 13.08 8.14
C LYS A 161 25.97 11.73 8.87
N ASN A 162 26.12 10.64 8.13
CA ASN A 162 26.11 9.27 8.65
C ASN A 162 27.39 8.51 8.22
N PRO A 163 28.57 8.93 8.65
CA PRO A 163 29.80 8.24 8.31
C PRO A 163 29.78 6.82 8.91
N ASN A 164 30.26 5.83 8.17
CA ASN A 164 30.33 4.42 8.58
C ASN A 164 28.95 3.76 8.85
N THR A 165 27.87 4.30 8.29
CA THR A 165 26.53 3.70 8.44
C THR A 165 26.37 2.45 7.61
N ASN A 166 25.62 1.46 8.15
CA ASN A 166 25.11 0.31 7.40
C ASN A 166 23.72 0.57 6.80
N LEU A 167 23.16 1.76 7.00
CA LEU A 167 21.86 2.14 6.45
C LEU A 167 21.90 2.15 4.92
N LYS A 168 20.80 1.74 4.31
CA LYS A 168 20.62 1.70 2.86
C LYS A 168 19.67 2.81 2.44
N PRO A 169 20.17 4.03 2.16
CA PRO A 169 19.33 5.21 2.00
C PRO A 169 18.35 5.11 0.81
N TYR A 170 18.67 4.32 -0.20
CA TYR A 170 17.81 4.04 -1.33
C TYR A 170 16.75 2.95 -1.08
N GLY A 171 16.78 2.26 0.06
CA GLY A 171 15.82 1.20 0.38
C GLY A 171 14.40 1.70 0.24
N LEU A 172 13.53 0.94 -0.48
CA LEU A 172 12.16 1.36 -0.74
C LEU A 172 11.23 0.98 0.42
N TYR A 173 10.51 1.98 0.91
CA TYR A 173 9.41 1.80 1.85
C TYR A 173 8.05 1.79 1.17
N THR A 174 7.87 2.56 0.09
CA THR A 174 6.63 2.55 -0.68
C THR A 174 6.88 2.68 -2.18
N ILE A 175 5.99 2.09 -2.95
CA ILE A 175 5.81 2.32 -4.38
C ILE A 175 4.35 2.70 -4.59
N TYR A 176 4.13 3.78 -5.33
CA TYR A 176 2.80 4.28 -5.63
C TYR A 176 2.69 4.59 -7.12
N LYS A 177 1.57 4.20 -7.75
CA LYS A 177 1.24 4.55 -9.14
C LYS A 177 0.15 5.61 -9.10
N ASP A 178 0.44 6.80 -9.64
CA ASP A 178 -0.54 7.88 -9.68
C ASP A 178 -1.59 7.70 -10.78
N ARG A 179 -2.60 8.56 -10.83
CA ARG A 179 -3.68 8.49 -11.83
C ARG A 179 -3.24 8.71 -13.26
N LYS A 180 -2.08 9.35 -13.48
CA LYS A 180 -1.45 9.49 -14.79
C LYS A 180 -0.63 8.26 -15.16
N GLY A 181 -0.53 7.29 -14.26
CA GLY A 181 0.26 6.07 -14.42
C GLY A 181 1.73 6.25 -14.09
N TYR A 182 2.16 7.40 -13.56
CA TYR A 182 3.54 7.65 -13.18
C TYR A 182 3.87 6.92 -11.87
N MET A 183 5.13 6.52 -11.75
CA MET A 183 5.60 5.75 -10.59
C MET A 183 6.31 6.64 -9.57
N TRP A 184 6.00 6.42 -8.32
CA TRP A 184 6.55 7.13 -7.18
C TRP A 184 7.21 6.14 -6.23
N PHE A 185 8.40 6.46 -5.80
CA PHE A 185 9.24 5.60 -4.97
C PHE A 185 9.66 6.35 -3.71
N GLY A 186 9.10 5.96 -2.57
CA GLY A 186 9.48 6.51 -1.26
C GLY A 186 10.65 5.74 -0.69
N THR A 187 11.73 6.47 -0.37
CA THR A 187 12.98 5.87 0.08
C THR A 187 13.18 5.96 1.58
N ALA A 188 14.15 5.20 2.08
CA ALA A 188 14.51 5.18 3.49
C ALA A 188 15.07 6.54 3.97
N SER A 189 15.87 7.24 3.14
CA SER A 189 16.55 8.45 3.60
C SER A 189 16.82 9.51 2.53
N LEU A 190 16.36 9.30 1.28
CA LEU A 190 16.66 10.20 0.15
C LEU A 190 15.42 10.89 -0.41
N GLY A 191 14.31 10.87 0.34
CA GLY A 191 13.05 11.46 -0.10
C GLY A 191 12.30 10.59 -1.08
N VAL A 192 11.76 11.22 -2.11
CA VAL A 192 10.91 10.58 -3.11
C VAL A 192 11.57 10.67 -4.48
N CYS A 193 11.57 9.56 -5.21
CA CYS A 193 11.90 9.53 -6.63
C CYS A 193 10.62 9.32 -7.43
N ARG A 194 10.38 10.14 -8.46
CA ARG A 194 9.23 10.04 -9.36
C ARG A 194 9.70 9.72 -10.77
N TYR A 195 9.06 8.75 -11.41
CA TYR A 195 9.30 8.38 -12.81
C TYR A 195 8.05 8.63 -13.65
N ASP A 196 8.15 9.47 -14.69
CA ASP A 196 7.03 9.86 -15.55
C ASP A 196 7.06 9.19 -16.94
N GLY A 197 7.86 8.13 -17.08
CA GLY A 197 8.05 7.42 -18.34
C GLY A 197 9.18 8.00 -19.20
N ARG A 198 9.74 9.17 -18.82
CA ARG A 198 10.84 9.85 -19.55
C ARG A 198 12.03 10.13 -18.64
N ALA A 199 11.75 10.65 -17.45
CA ALA A 199 12.76 11.11 -16.51
C ALA A 199 12.46 10.66 -15.08
N LEU A 200 13.52 10.47 -14.32
CA LEU A 200 13.50 10.26 -12.87
C LEU A 200 13.79 11.60 -12.20
N SER A 201 12.89 12.03 -11.32
CA SER A 201 12.97 13.30 -10.60
C SER A 201 12.99 13.04 -9.11
N TRP A 202 13.97 13.62 -8.40
CA TRP A 202 14.10 13.52 -6.94
C TRP A 202 13.46 14.72 -6.26
N HIS A 203 12.73 14.45 -5.18
CA HIS A 203 12.22 15.45 -4.25
C HIS A 203 12.64 15.07 -2.82
N TYR A 204 13.27 16.01 -2.14
CA TYR A 204 13.75 15.82 -0.78
C TYR A 204 13.34 17.00 0.10
N GLU A 205 12.80 16.67 1.25
CA GLU A 205 12.62 17.57 2.40
C GLU A 205 12.89 16.76 3.66
N GLU A 206 13.56 17.33 4.64
CA GLU A 206 13.94 16.63 5.86
C GLU A 206 12.73 16.03 6.59
N GLN A 207 11.62 16.75 6.63
CA GLN A 207 10.36 16.30 7.21
C GLN A 207 9.72 15.08 6.53
N LEU A 208 10.14 14.72 5.32
CA LEU A 208 9.70 13.49 4.66
C LEU A 208 10.47 12.26 5.16
N GLN A 209 11.57 12.46 5.86
CA GLN A 209 12.49 11.41 6.28
C GLN A 209 12.53 11.20 7.78
N THR A 210 12.11 12.21 8.56
CA THR A 210 12.18 12.21 10.02
C THR A 210 10.80 12.35 10.64
N THR A 211 10.61 11.74 11.80
CA THR A 211 9.44 12.00 12.65
C THR A 211 9.55 13.40 13.27
N PRO A 212 8.45 13.99 13.78
CA PRO A 212 8.50 15.25 14.51
C PRO A 212 9.49 15.27 15.69
N ASN A 213 9.78 14.10 16.26
CA ASN A 213 10.72 13.91 17.37
C ASN A 213 12.17 13.66 16.90
N GLY A 214 12.45 13.81 15.60
CA GLY A 214 13.79 13.67 15.04
C GLY A 214 14.25 12.23 14.74
N GLY A 215 13.38 11.23 14.88
CA GLY A 215 13.71 9.84 14.53
C GLY A 215 13.73 9.61 13.02
N ASP A 216 14.57 8.69 12.54
CA ASP A 216 14.59 8.25 11.16
C ASP A 216 13.29 7.51 10.84
N PHE A 217 12.59 7.95 9.79
CA PHE A 217 11.30 7.39 9.43
C PHE A 217 11.21 6.92 7.97
N GLY A 218 11.79 7.69 7.06
CA GLY A 218 11.71 7.48 5.61
C GLY A 218 10.34 7.80 5.01
N THR A 219 10.22 7.68 3.70
CA THR A 219 8.96 7.94 2.99
C THR A 219 8.14 6.66 2.86
N ARG A 220 7.16 6.50 3.75
CA ARG A 220 6.34 5.28 3.87
C ARG A 220 4.99 5.36 3.18
N ALA A 221 4.48 6.56 2.94
CA ALA A 221 3.19 6.75 2.28
C ALA A 221 3.27 7.88 1.24
N ILE A 222 2.71 7.61 0.07
CA ILE A 222 2.48 8.56 -1.01
C ILE A 222 1.08 8.27 -1.54
N PHE A 223 0.27 9.32 -1.68
CA PHE A 223 -1.12 9.17 -2.11
C PHE A 223 -1.57 10.41 -2.89
N GLU A 224 -2.24 10.22 -4.02
CA GLU A 224 -2.90 11.27 -4.79
C GLU A 224 -4.40 11.30 -4.44
N ASP A 225 -4.88 12.41 -3.88
CA ASP A 225 -6.30 12.57 -3.56
C ASP A 225 -7.15 12.86 -4.81
N LYS A 226 -8.48 12.88 -4.66
CA LYS A 226 -9.40 13.13 -5.78
C LYS A 226 -9.18 14.48 -6.48
N ASN A 227 -8.54 15.43 -5.83
CA ASN A 227 -8.23 16.76 -6.37
C ASN A 227 -6.87 16.82 -7.07
N GLY A 228 -6.14 15.69 -7.14
CA GLY A 228 -4.81 15.60 -7.73
C GLY A 228 -3.69 16.14 -6.83
N LYS A 229 -3.95 16.32 -5.53
CA LYS A 229 -2.93 16.70 -4.56
C LYS A 229 -2.25 15.47 -4.00
N PHE A 230 -0.94 15.54 -3.87
CA PHE A 230 -0.12 14.46 -3.33
C PHE A 230 0.11 14.65 -1.83
N TRP A 231 -0.24 13.62 -1.08
CA TRP A 231 -0.01 13.50 0.35
C TRP A 231 1.15 12.55 0.58
N ILE A 232 2.20 13.06 1.19
CA ILE A 232 3.39 12.28 1.53
C ILE A 232 3.47 12.28 3.06
N ASN A 233 3.93 11.23 3.68
CA ASN A 233 3.88 10.96 5.14
C ASN A 233 4.38 12.10 6.05
N ASN A 234 4.05 13.31 5.74
CA ASN A 234 4.13 14.47 6.63
C ASN A 234 2.73 15.06 6.82
N THR A 235 2.52 15.69 7.95
CA THR A 235 1.20 16.12 8.37
C THR A 235 0.89 17.57 8.04
N ARG A 236 1.87 18.31 7.58
CA ARG A 236 1.77 19.77 7.43
C ARG A 236 1.38 20.21 6.04
N PHE A 237 1.80 19.44 5.03
CA PHE A 237 1.72 19.85 3.65
C PHE A 237 1.11 18.78 2.77
N CYS A 238 0.49 19.21 1.69
CA CYS A 238 0.29 18.42 0.48
C CYS A 238 1.03 19.11 -0.68
N TYR A 239 1.15 18.42 -1.81
CA TYR A 239 1.92 18.89 -2.94
C TYR A 239 1.07 18.90 -4.20
N VAL A 240 1.23 19.97 -5.01
CA VAL A 240 0.75 20.00 -6.40
C VAL A 240 1.97 19.82 -7.30
N ILE A 241 1.84 18.95 -8.28
CA ILE A 241 2.93 18.67 -9.21
C ILE A 241 2.74 19.54 -10.45
N GLU A 242 3.62 20.49 -10.63
CA GLU A 242 3.66 21.37 -11.80
C GLU A 242 4.77 20.92 -12.73
N THR A 243 4.49 20.86 -14.03
CA THR A 243 5.46 20.48 -15.04
C THR A 243 5.66 21.66 -15.98
N TYR A 244 6.87 22.19 -16.05
CA TYR A 244 7.23 23.29 -16.92
C TYR A 244 8.02 22.77 -18.13
N GLY A 245 7.41 22.82 -19.30
CA GLY A 245 8.02 22.29 -20.51
C GLY A 245 8.33 20.79 -20.42
N ASN A 246 9.35 20.34 -21.12
CA ASN A 246 9.70 18.91 -21.18
C ASN A 246 10.74 18.45 -20.14
N LYS A 247 11.17 19.28 -19.20
CA LYS A 247 12.40 19.01 -18.41
C LYS A 247 12.34 19.30 -16.91
N SER A 248 11.41 20.09 -16.40
CA SER A 248 11.38 20.40 -14.97
C SER A 248 10.06 20.01 -14.31
N VAL A 249 10.16 19.37 -13.17
CA VAL A 249 9.04 19.01 -12.30
C VAL A 249 9.20 19.77 -11.00
N THR A 250 8.21 20.56 -10.62
CA THR A 250 8.18 21.30 -9.37
C THR A 250 7.13 20.72 -8.44
N PHE A 251 7.53 20.51 -7.21
CA PHE A 251 6.65 20.08 -6.10
C PHE A 251 6.23 21.32 -5.33
N LYS A 252 5.11 21.90 -5.73
CA LYS A 252 4.56 23.08 -5.05
C LYS A 252 3.88 22.65 -3.77
N LYS A 253 4.41 23.12 -2.66
CA LYS A 253 3.90 22.85 -1.33
C LYS A 253 2.66 23.70 -1.02
N GLU A 254 1.61 23.05 -0.52
CA GLU A 254 0.38 23.70 -0.05
C GLU A 254 0.08 23.25 1.38
N SER A 255 -0.78 24.02 2.07
CA SER A 255 -1.23 23.68 3.42
C SER A 255 -1.95 22.34 3.44
N GLY A 256 -1.52 21.45 4.33
CA GLY A 256 -2.16 20.18 4.64
C GLY A 256 -2.93 20.23 5.96
N VAL A 257 -2.89 19.16 6.75
CA VAL A 257 -3.67 19.04 8.00
C VAL A 257 -3.03 19.71 9.22
N GLY A 258 -1.73 19.99 9.20
CA GLY A 258 -0.96 20.43 10.38
C GLY A 258 -1.24 21.84 10.90
N TYR A 259 -2.11 22.61 10.24
CA TYR A 259 -2.44 23.99 10.63
C TYR A 259 -3.89 24.17 11.11
N LEU A 260 -4.70 23.11 11.14
CA LEU A 260 -6.12 23.22 11.43
C LEU A 260 -6.42 23.41 12.92
N ASN A 261 -5.53 23.01 13.80
CA ASN A 261 -5.71 23.17 15.24
C ASN A 261 -4.74 24.22 15.79
N LYS A 262 -5.18 25.50 15.82
CA LYS A 262 -4.53 26.55 16.60
C LYS A 262 -4.71 26.36 18.12
N THR A 263 -5.51 25.41 18.55
CA THR A 263 -5.75 25.07 19.96
C THR A 263 -5.04 23.76 20.28
N ASN A 264 -3.92 23.83 20.71
CA ASN A 264 -2.94 23.19 21.61
C ASN A 264 -3.10 21.72 22.08
N GLU A 265 -4.12 20.93 21.80
CA GLU A 265 -4.30 19.70 22.58
C GLU A 265 -4.32 18.37 21.77
N MET A 266 -4.42 18.39 20.46
CA MET A 266 -4.25 17.17 19.67
C MET A 266 -3.32 17.42 18.49
N GLN A 267 -2.05 17.16 18.70
CA GLN A 267 -1.08 17.15 17.61
C GLN A 267 -1.28 15.88 16.78
N PHE A 268 -1.77 16.05 15.55
CA PHE A 268 -1.68 15.00 14.55
C PHE A 268 -0.19 14.74 14.28
N PRO A 269 0.33 13.53 14.61
CA PRO A 269 1.76 13.32 14.59
C PRO A 269 2.33 13.17 13.18
N TYR A 270 1.93 12.13 12.49
CA TYR A 270 2.29 11.76 11.12
C TYR A 270 1.53 10.48 10.77
N PHE A 271 1.42 10.16 9.50
CA PHE A 271 0.76 8.93 9.08
C PHE A 271 1.73 7.95 8.42
N LEU A 272 1.48 6.66 8.61
CA LEU A 272 2.17 5.54 7.94
C LEU A 272 1.47 5.14 6.66
N SER A 273 0.16 5.26 6.65
CA SER A 273 -0.70 4.81 5.56
C SER A 273 -1.91 5.73 5.44
N ILE A 274 -2.38 5.92 4.23
CA ILE A 274 -3.47 6.83 3.90
C ILE A 274 -4.34 6.23 2.81
N THR A 275 -5.64 6.50 2.88
CA THR A 275 -6.60 6.20 1.82
C THR A 275 -7.68 7.26 1.74
N GLU A 276 -8.48 7.25 0.68
CA GLU A 276 -9.60 8.18 0.50
C GLU A 276 -10.92 7.39 0.43
N ASP A 277 -11.93 7.82 1.20
CA ASP A 277 -13.26 7.20 1.14
C ASP A 277 -14.05 7.68 -0.09
N ASN A 278 -15.23 7.08 -0.33
CA ASN A 278 -16.06 7.41 -1.49
C ASN A 278 -16.65 8.84 -1.44
N LYS A 279 -16.57 9.50 -0.28
CA LYS A 279 -16.99 10.91 -0.10
C LYS A 279 -15.81 11.87 -0.31
N GLY A 280 -14.59 11.34 -0.45
CA GLY A 280 -13.36 12.10 -0.62
C GLY A 280 -12.77 12.59 0.69
N ASN A 281 -13.08 11.94 1.79
CA ASN A 281 -12.37 12.18 3.05
C ASN A 281 -11.09 11.34 3.05
N LEU A 282 -10.02 11.94 3.51
CA LEU A 282 -8.75 11.24 3.73
C LEU A 282 -8.77 10.54 5.09
N TRP A 283 -8.36 9.28 5.10
CA TRP A 283 -8.23 8.48 6.31
C TRP A 283 -6.77 8.09 6.48
N MET A 284 -6.18 8.49 7.59
CA MET A 284 -4.76 8.44 7.86
C MET A 284 -4.49 7.56 9.09
N ALA A 285 -3.84 6.44 8.90
CA ALA A 285 -3.40 5.58 10.01
C ALA A 285 -2.05 6.07 10.53
N THR A 286 -1.98 6.34 11.82
CA THR A 286 -0.75 6.68 12.54
C THR A 286 -0.21 5.45 13.26
N TYR A 287 1.04 5.45 13.71
CA TYR A 287 1.61 4.27 14.37
C TYR A 287 0.93 4.00 15.72
N GLU A 288 0.87 4.99 16.61
CA GLU A 288 0.44 4.83 17.99
C GLU A 288 -0.83 5.63 18.34
N ASN A 289 -1.31 6.47 17.43
CA ASN A 289 -2.36 7.43 17.73
C ASN A 289 -3.61 7.22 16.84
N GLY A 290 -4.00 5.97 16.65
CA GLY A 290 -5.23 5.60 15.95
C GLY A 290 -5.32 6.11 14.51
N VAL A 291 -6.54 6.33 14.04
CA VAL A 291 -6.88 6.78 12.70
C VAL A 291 -7.45 8.19 12.75
N TRP A 292 -7.05 9.01 11.79
CA TRP A 292 -7.53 10.36 11.63
C TRP A 292 -8.24 10.54 10.30
N LYS A 293 -9.43 11.12 10.33
CA LYS A 293 -10.22 11.45 9.15
C LYS A 293 -10.19 12.94 8.90
N TYR A 294 -9.83 13.33 7.68
CA TYR A 294 -9.82 14.71 7.21
C TYR A 294 -10.81 14.92 6.08
N ASN A 295 -11.76 15.85 6.24
CA ASN A 295 -12.82 16.13 5.25
C ASN A 295 -12.56 17.42 4.44
N GLY A 296 -11.34 17.96 4.50
CA GLY A 296 -10.96 19.25 3.90
C GLY A 296 -11.12 20.45 4.82
N LYS A 297 -11.81 20.32 5.96
CA LYS A 297 -12.05 21.38 6.96
C LYS A 297 -11.73 20.93 8.38
N GLU A 298 -12.18 19.75 8.73
CA GLU A 298 -12.11 19.19 10.08
C GLU A 298 -11.25 17.93 10.09
N LEU A 299 -10.60 17.73 11.22
CA LEU A 299 -9.81 16.56 11.52
C LEU A 299 -10.46 15.82 12.68
N ILE A 300 -10.91 14.58 12.43
CA ILE A 300 -11.63 13.77 13.40
C ILE A 300 -10.75 12.57 13.78
N HIS A 301 -10.58 12.35 15.08
CA HIS A 301 -9.78 11.26 15.62
C HIS A 301 -10.64 10.04 15.95
N TYR A 302 -10.15 8.86 15.55
CA TYR A 302 -10.72 7.55 15.87
C TYR A 302 -9.65 6.73 16.61
N PRO A 303 -9.70 6.66 17.95
CA PRO A 303 -8.82 5.77 18.69
C PRO A 303 -9.08 4.31 18.34
N VAL A 304 -8.03 3.52 18.27
CA VAL A 304 -8.13 2.07 18.00
C VAL A 304 -7.50 1.33 19.16
N LYS A 305 -8.29 0.53 19.86
CA LYS A 305 -7.85 -0.18 21.07
C LYS A 305 -8.15 -1.68 20.99
N ASP A 306 -7.33 -2.47 21.69
CA ASP A 306 -7.57 -3.87 22.04
C ASP A 306 -7.67 -3.97 23.56
N GLY A 307 -8.89 -3.94 24.09
CA GLY A 307 -9.15 -3.67 25.50
C GLY A 307 -8.73 -2.25 25.89
N GLU A 308 -7.86 -2.12 26.89
CA GLU A 308 -7.31 -0.84 27.35
C GLU A 308 -6.05 -0.38 26.57
N THR A 309 -5.48 -1.26 25.74
CA THR A 309 -4.21 -1.03 25.07
C THR A 309 -4.42 -0.39 23.71
N ASP A 310 -3.65 0.65 23.40
CA ASP A 310 -3.63 1.26 22.07
C ASP A 310 -3.03 0.29 21.04
N VAL A 311 -3.67 0.21 19.88
CA VAL A 311 -3.24 -0.65 18.78
C VAL A 311 -2.22 0.07 17.92
N LEU A 312 -1.09 -0.59 17.68
CA LEU A 312 -0.06 -0.08 16.77
C LEU A 312 -0.46 -0.36 15.33
N LEU A 313 -0.83 0.69 14.59
CA LEU A 313 -1.30 0.55 13.22
C LEU A 313 -0.14 0.50 12.23
N PHE A 314 -0.35 -0.18 11.11
CA PHE A 314 0.61 -0.24 10.03
C PHE A 314 0.04 0.18 8.68
N THR A 315 -1.16 -0.27 8.35
CA THR A 315 -1.81 0.06 7.08
C THR A 315 -3.29 0.35 7.25
N ILE A 316 -3.82 1.24 6.42
CA ILE A 316 -5.25 1.43 6.19
C ILE A 316 -5.56 1.13 4.73
N TYR A 317 -6.58 0.33 4.49
CA TYR A 317 -6.99 -0.11 3.17
C TYR A 317 -8.50 0.09 2.99
N LYS A 318 -8.92 0.61 1.84
CA LYS A 318 -10.33 0.70 1.46
C LYS A 318 -10.63 -0.40 0.45
N ASP A 319 -11.60 -1.25 0.74
CA ASP A 319 -12.03 -2.29 -0.17
C ASP A 319 -12.99 -1.78 -1.28
N ASN A 320 -13.37 -2.67 -2.20
CA ASN A 320 -14.24 -2.34 -3.34
C ASN A 320 -15.67 -1.95 -2.93
N LYS A 321 -16.07 -2.26 -1.69
CA LYS A 321 -17.36 -1.86 -1.11
C LYS A 321 -17.26 -0.54 -0.33
N GLY A 322 -16.05 -0.01 -0.17
CA GLY A 322 -15.77 1.21 0.60
C GLY A 322 -15.59 0.96 2.09
N VAL A 323 -15.50 -0.28 2.54
CA VAL A 323 -15.16 -0.61 3.94
C VAL A 323 -13.68 -0.34 4.18
N LEU A 324 -13.38 0.30 5.31
CA LEU A 324 -12.01 0.55 5.73
C LEU A 324 -11.51 -0.60 6.61
N TRP A 325 -10.30 -1.04 6.30
CA TRP A 325 -9.60 -2.12 6.99
C TRP A 325 -8.29 -1.60 7.55
N LEU A 326 -7.91 -2.07 8.74
CA LEU A 326 -6.61 -1.78 9.33
C LEU A 326 -5.81 -3.07 9.50
N GLY A 327 -4.55 -3.01 9.07
CA GLY A 327 -3.53 -3.97 9.46
C GLY A 327 -2.67 -3.38 10.58
N THR A 328 -2.30 -4.22 11.54
CA THR A 328 -1.66 -3.78 12.78
C THR A 328 -0.35 -4.51 13.06
N HIS A 329 0.43 -3.96 13.97
CA HIS A 329 1.68 -4.58 14.43
C HIS A 329 1.48 -5.62 15.54
N ASN A 330 0.36 -5.53 16.28
CA ASN A 330 0.22 -6.28 17.54
C ASN A 330 -1.17 -6.84 17.82
N ALA A 331 -2.16 -6.55 16.94
CA ALA A 331 -3.56 -6.86 17.26
C ALA A 331 -4.37 -7.48 16.11
N GLY A 332 -3.72 -7.79 14.97
CA GLY A 332 -4.37 -8.42 13.81
C GLY A 332 -5.03 -7.41 12.87
N VAL A 333 -6.26 -7.66 12.52
CA VAL A 333 -7.02 -6.88 11.52
C VAL A 333 -8.23 -6.22 12.18
N TYR A 334 -8.55 -4.99 11.78
CA TYR A 334 -9.74 -4.25 12.21
C TYR A 334 -10.53 -3.75 11.01
N THR A 335 -11.84 -3.57 11.19
CA THR A 335 -12.75 -2.99 10.18
C THR A 335 -13.53 -1.83 10.76
N PHE A 336 -13.85 -0.84 9.93
CA PHE A 336 -14.67 0.29 10.34
C PHE A 336 -16.15 -0.05 10.19
N ASN A 337 -16.91 0.07 11.28
CA ASN A 337 -18.36 -0.22 11.30
C ASN A 337 -19.23 1.03 11.04
N GLY A 338 -18.64 2.17 10.69
CA GLY A 338 -19.32 3.45 10.53
C GLY A 338 -19.13 4.42 11.72
N HIS A 339 -18.77 3.90 12.89
CA HIS A 339 -18.57 4.67 14.14
C HIS A 339 -17.19 4.48 14.75
N THR A 340 -16.69 3.25 14.74
CA THR A 340 -15.38 2.90 15.32
C THR A 340 -14.74 1.76 14.53
N PHE A 341 -13.47 1.49 14.80
CA PHE A 341 -12.76 0.32 14.30
C PHE A 341 -12.92 -0.84 15.27
N GLU A 342 -13.41 -1.96 14.78
CA GLU A 342 -13.62 -3.18 15.55
C GLU A 342 -12.73 -4.30 15.03
N LYS A 343 -12.25 -5.15 15.95
CA LYS A 343 -11.42 -6.29 15.60
C LYS A 343 -12.17 -7.24 14.67
N PHE A 344 -11.55 -7.58 13.55
CA PHE A 344 -12.08 -8.58 12.65
C PHE A 344 -11.91 -9.97 13.27
N VAL A 345 -13.04 -10.61 13.59
CA VAL A 345 -13.14 -11.98 14.08
C VAL A 345 -13.91 -12.77 13.05
N LYS A 346 -13.38 -13.94 12.67
CA LYS A 346 -14.08 -14.84 11.77
C LYS A 346 -14.93 -15.83 12.55
#